data_316ca0c4e6199746168d11d250b6611c
#
_entry.id   316ca0c4e6199746168d11d250b6611c
#
_cell.length_a   1.000
_cell.length_b   1.000
_cell.length_c   1.000
_cell.angle_alpha   90.00
_cell.angle_beta   90.00
_cell.angle_gamma   90.00
#
_symmetry.space_group_name_H-M   'P 1'
#
loop_
_entity.id
_entity.type
_entity.pdbx_description
1 polymer ?
#
loop_
_entity_poly.entity_id
_entity_poly.type
_entity_poly.pdbx_seq_one_letter_code
_entity_poly.pdbx_strand_id
1 'polypeptide(L)'
;KHALKLLLKFKYVGFIKYSNFYFLVTIFFGSLVSMFSIAKIFKYLFFHHPILIWSFFFGLILASIYFVAKRIKKWSTLNLIICFISIMVATTISLMNPGNENSNPFFVFMCGIIGISGMMLPGLSGSFILILLGNYELLLVDAIIELNYNLLVLFGLGSIFGLLAFSHIIAWLLKRYKD
;
A
#
# COMPACT_ATOMS: atom_id res chain seq x y z
N LYS A 1 1.89 20.95 -12.07
CA LYS A 1 1.09 22.08 -12.55
C LYS A 1 1.26 22.36 -14.05
N HIS A 2 2.48 22.29 -14.62
CA HIS A 2 2.74 22.57 -16.04
C HIS A 2 2.20 21.47 -16.97
N ALA A 3 2.40 20.19 -16.63
CA ALA A 3 1.89 19.05 -17.37
C ALA A 3 0.34 19.04 -17.45
N LEU A 4 -0.34 19.37 -16.33
CA LEU A 4 -1.80 19.46 -16.28
C LEU A 4 -2.35 20.57 -17.18
N LYS A 5 -1.65 21.73 -17.25
CA LYS A 5 -2.01 22.83 -18.15
C LYS A 5 -1.85 22.46 -19.64
N LEU A 6 -0.90 21.61 -19.97
CA LEU A 6 -0.70 21.13 -21.35
C LEU A 6 -1.79 20.14 -21.76
N LEU A 7 -2.24 19.28 -20.84
CA LEU A 7 -3.42 18.40 -21.06
C LEU A 7 -4.69 19.19 -21.27
N LEU A 8 -4.98 20.16 -20.41
CA LEU A 8 -6.19 21.00 -20.50
C LEU A 8 -6.23 21.88 -21.75
N LYS A 9 -5.06 22.20 -22.36
CA LYS A 9 -4.95 22.95 -23.61
C LYS A 9 -4.87 22.07 -24.86
N PHE A 10 -5.14 20.75 -24.75
CA PHE A 10 -5.09 19.78 -25.87
C PHE A 10 -3.74 19.76 -26.63
N LYS A 11 -2.62 20.19 -25.99
CA LYS A 11 -1.29 20.15 -26.59
C LYS A 11 -0.62 18.80 -26.28
N TYR A 12 -1.15 17.72 -26.87
CA TYR A 12 -0.70 16.34 -26.61
C TYR A 12 0.79 16.11 -26.88
N VAL A 13 1.33 16.67 -27.96
CA VAL A 13 2.76 16.50 -28.32
C VAL A 13 3.66 17.13 -27.26
N GLY A 14 3.28 18.30 -26.74
CA GLY A 14 4.03 18.97 -25.67
C GLY A 14 3.95 18.20 -24.34
N PHE A 15 2.82 17.60 -24.04
CA PHE A 15 2.63 16.75 -22.86
C PHE A 15 3.47 15.46 -22.95
N ILE A 16 3.45 14.76 -24.08
CA ILE A 16 4.22 13.54 -24.34
C ILE A 16 5.71 13.80 -24.15
N LYS A 17 6.23 14.90 -24.69
CA LYS A 17 7.64 15.26 -24.57
C LYS A 17 8.02 15.69 -23.15
N TYR A 18 7.15 16.45 -22.47
CA TYR A 18 7.40 16.95 -21.11
C TYR A 18 7.32 15.84 -20.04
N SER A 19 6.40 14.89 -20.20
CA SER A 19 6.21 13.79 -19.24
C SER A 19 7.12 12.59 -19.50
N ASN A 20 8.01 12.62 -20.49
CA ASN A 20 8.76 11.43 -20.93
C ASN A 20 7.83 10.21 -21.11
N PHE A 21 6.71 10.42 -21.80
CA PHE A 21 5.61 9.46 -21.91
C PHE A 21 6.08 8.06 -22.35
N TYR A 22 7.00 7.97 -23.31
CA TYR A 22 7.56 6.69 -23.76
C TYR A 22 8.24 5.93 -22.62
N PHE A 23 8.97 6.62 -21.77
CA PHE A 23 9.62 6.02 -20.59
C PHE A 23 8.57 5.49 -19.60
N LEU A 24 7.50 6.25 -19.32
CA LEU A 24 6.42 5.81 -18.45
C LEU A 24 5.68 4.61 -19.02
N VAL A 25 5.41 4.60 -20.33
CA VAL A 25 4.78 3.47 -21.03
C VAL A 25 5.66 2.22 -20.94
N THR A 26 6.95 2.34 -21.18
CA THR A 26 7.90 1.21 -21.08
C THR A 26 7.92 0.62 -19.67
N ILE A 27 7.97 1.48 -18.63
CA ILE A 27 7.89 1.01 -17.23
C ILE A 27 6.56 0.32 -16.96
N PHE A 28 5.46 0.89 -17.42
CA PHE A 28 4.12 0.32 -17.21
C PHE A 28 4.00 -1.07 -17.86
N PHE A 29 4.38 -1.22 -19.12
CA PHE A 29 4.37 -2.53 -19.78
C PHE A 29 5.35 -3.51 -19.15
N GLY A 30 6.55 -3.06 -18.77
CA GLY A 30 7.51 -3.89 -18.06
C GLY A 30 6.98 -4.41 -16.73
N SER A 31 6.28 -3.56 -15.96
CA SER A 31 5.67 -3.96 -14.69
C SER A 31 4.50 -4.94 -14.90
N LEU A 32 3.68 -4.77 -15.94
CA LEU A 32 2.61 -5.73 -16.26
C LEU A 32 3.20 -7.10 -16.63
N VAL A 33 4.19 -7.15 -17.52
CA VAL A 33 4.85 -8.41 -17.91
C VAL A 33 5.46 -9.08 -16.68
N SER A 34 6.15 -8.33 -15.83
CA SER A 34 6.73 -8.83 -14.57
C SER A 34 5.65 -9.39 -13.65
N MET A 35 4.57 -8.66 -13.44
CA MET A 35 3.46 -9.08 -12.57
C MET A 35 2.85 -10.40 -13.02
N PHE A 36 2.51 -10.54 -14.32
CA PHE A 36 1.93 -11.78 -14.86
C PHE A 36 2.92 -12.95 -14.82
N SER A 37 4.21 -12.70 -15.09
CA SER A 37 5.24 -13.74 -15.07
C SER A 37 5.46 -14.25 -13.64
N ILE A 38 5.62 -13.35 -12.69
CA ILE A 38 5.82 -13.69 -11.28
C ILE A 38 4.57 -14.38 -10.72
N ALA A 39 3.37 -13.89 -11.03
CA ALA A 39 2.13 -14.51 -10.58
C ALA A 39 2.01 -15.98 -11.03
N LYS A 40 2.36 -16.31 -12.29
CA LYS A 40 2.38 -17.69 -12.79
C LYS A 40 3.40 -18.55 -12.06
N ILE A 41 4.62 -18.03 -11.83
CA ILE A 41 5.68 -18.74 -11.11
C ILE A 41 5.23 -19.04 -9.69
N PHE A 42 4.72 -18.04 -8.97
CA PHE A 42 4.23 -18.24 -7.60
C PHE A 42 3.05 -19.19 -7.54
N LYS A 43 2.08 -19.11 -8.46
CA LYS A 43 0.96 -20.06 -8.53
C LYS A 43 1.48 -21.50 -8.67
N TYR A 44 2.43 -21.74 -9.55
CA TYR A 44 3.04 -23.07 -9.73
C TYR A 44 3.76 -23.53 -8.45
N LEU A 45 4.58 -22.67 -7.85
CA LEU A 45 5.36 -22.99 -6.66
C LEU A 45 4.47 -23.23 -5.43
N PHE A 46 3.44 -22.41 -5.21
CA PHE A 46 2.49 -22.64 -4.10
C PHE A 46 1.72 -23.95 -4.25
N PHE A 47 1.41 -24.34 -5.49
CA PHE A 47 0.69 -25.59 -5.71
C PHE A 47 1.59 -26.84 -5.56
N HIS A 48 2.82 -26.80 -6.06
CA HIS A 48 3.71 -27.97 -6.06
C HIS A 48 4.69 -28.00 -4.89
N HIS A 49 5.11 -26.86 -4.37
CA HIS A 49 6.15 -26.75 -3.36
C HIS A 49 5.80 -25.72 -2.25
N PRO A 50 4.64 -25.83 -1.57
CA PRO A 50 4.20 -24.82 -0.61
C PRO A 50 5.20 -24.63 0.55
N ILE A 51 5.78 -25.71 1.06
CA ILE A 51 6.74 -25.68 2.18
C ILE A 51 7.98 -24.86 1.80
N LEU A 52 8.50 -25.05 0.58
CA LEU A 52 9.69 -24.31 0.13
C LEU A 52 9.42 -22.82 0.02
N ILE A 53 8.25 -22.43 -0.48
CA ILE A 53 7.86 -21.02 -0.60
C ILE A 53 7.69 -20.39 0.78
N TRP A 54 7.00 -21.05 1.70
CA TRP A 54 6.85 -20.52 3.06
C TRP A 54 8.22 -20.41 3.77
N SER A 55 9.10 -21.39 3.61
CA SER A 55 10.46 -21.36 4.17
C SER A 55 11.29 -20.22 3.57
N PHE A 56 11.14 -19.96 2.26
CA PHE A 56 11.81 -18.86 1.59
C PHE A 56 11.35 -17.50 2.15
N PHE A 57 10.03 -17.25 2.27
CA PHE A 57 9.52 -16.03 2.87
C PHE A 57 9.92 -15.85 4.33
N PHE A 58 9.90 -16.94 5.11
CA PHE A 58 10.36 -16.93 6.49
C PHE A 58 11.84 -16.53 6.58
N GLY A 59 12.69 -17.10 5.71
CA GLY A 59 14.10 -16.72 5.62
C GLY A 59 14.32 -15.26 5.25
N LEU A 60 13.52 -14.71 4.30
CA LEU A 60 13.56 -13.29 3.94
C LEU A 60 13.21 -12.39 5.14
N ILE A 61 12.19 -12.76 5.91
CA ILE A 61 11.78 -12.01 7.11
C ILE A 61 12.92 -12.01 8.13
N LEU A 62 13.51 -13.17 8.44
CA LEU A 62 14.63 -13.26 9.36
C LEU A 62 15.85 -12.44 8.90
N ALA A 63 16.18 -12.51 7.61
CA ALA A 63 17.24 -11.70 7.03
C ALA A 63 16.95 -10.20 7.16
N SER A 64 15.71 -9.77 6.90
CA SER A 64 15.31 -8.37 7.03
C SER A 64 15.43 -7.86 8.46
N ILE A 65 15.03 -8.66 9.44
CA ILE A 65 15.20 -8.34 10.88
C ILE A 65 16.67 -8.09 11.19
N TYR A 66 17.55 -8.98 10.74
CA TYR A 66 18.99 -8.83 10.96
C TYR A 66 19.54 -7.54 10.35
N PHE A 67 19.19 -7.23 9.09
CA PHE A 67 19.67 -6.03 8.41
C PHE A 67 19.15 -4.74 9.06
N VAL A 68 17.89 -4.73 9.50
CA VAL A 68 17.28 -3.58 10.19
C VAL A 68 17.93 -3.41 11.57
N ALA A 69 18.07 -4.48 12.33
CA ALA A 69 18.69 -4.46 13.65
C ALA A 69 20.14 -3.93 13.61
N LYS A 70 20.89 -4.29 12.56
CA LYS A 70 22.27 -3.83 12.35
C LYS A 70 22.38 -2.31 12.10
N ARG A 71 21.31 -1.66 11.63
CA ARG A 71 21.29 -0.18 11.43
C ARG A 71 21.17 0.59 12.74
N ILE A 72 20.72 -0.04 13.81
CA ILE A 72 20.60 0.58 15.13
C ILE A 72 21.99 0.72 15.73
N LYS A 73 22.52 1.94 15.76
CA LYS A 73 23.87 2.25 16.24
C LYS A 73 24.07 1.97 17.75
N LYS A 74 23.02 2.16 18.55
CA LYS A 74 23.05 1.93 20.01
C LYS A 74 21.74 1.30 20.44
N TRP A 75 21.82 0.12 21.04
CA TRP A 75 20.71 -0.55 21.69
C TRP A 75 20.57 0.01 23.10
N SER A 76 19.78 1.08 23.26
CA SER A 76 19.44 1.60 24.57
C SER A 76 18.23 0.84 25.13
N THR A 77 18.07 0.88 26.45
CA THR A 77 16.90 0.28 27.13
C THR A 77 15.58 0.80 26.56
N LEU A 78 15.53 2.09 26.21
CA LEU A 78 14.36 2.70 25.57
C LEU A 78 14.04 2.05 24.20
N ASN A 79 15.06 1.82 23.37
CA ASN A 79 14.88 1.19 22.06
C ASN A 79 14.38 -0.26 22.18
N LEU A 80 14.83 -0.99 23.18
CA LEU A 80 14.35 -2.35 23.48
C LEU A 80 12.90 -2.36 23.94
N ILE A 81 12.52 -1.41 24.80
CA ILE A 81 11.13 -1.27 25.26
C ILE A 81 10.20 -0.92 24.08
N ILE A 82 10.58 0.05 23.23
CA ILE A 82 9.82 0.42 22.03
C ILE A 82 9.69 -0.79 21.10
N CYS A 83 10.76 -1.52 20.86
CA CYS A 83 10.74 -2.74 20.03
C CYS A 83 9.76 -3.77 20.58
N PHE A 84 9.81 -4.06 21.88
CA PHE A 84 8.92 -5.00 22.54
C PHE A 84 7.43 -4.57 22.44
N ILE A 85 7.16 -3.30 22.74
CA ILE A 85 5.79 -2.73 22.60
C ILE A 85 5.30 -2.86 21.14
N SER A 86 6.15 -2.54 20.18
CA SER A 86 5.81 -2.64 18.75
C SER A 86 5.48 -4.09 18.34
N ILE A 87 6.25 -5.06 18.84
CA ILE A 87 5.97 -6.48 18.59
C ILE A 87 4.62 -6.88 19.20
N MET A 88 4.35 -6.48 20.45
CA MET A 88 3.07 -6.76 21.12
C MET A 88 1.88 -6.17 20.36
N VAL A 89 2.00 -4.91 19.93
CA VAL A 89 0.96 -4.23 19.13
C VAL A 89 0.75 -4.94 17.80
N ALA A 90 1.81 -5.24 17.06
CA ALA A 90 1.73 -5.92 15.77
C ALA A 90 1.11 -7.32 15.90
N THR A 91 1.50 -8.08 16.93
CA THR A 91 0.94 -9.40 17.22
C THR A 91 -0.55 -9.31 17.55
N THR A 92 -0.94 -8.36 18.40
CA THR A 92 -2.35 -8.14 18.75
C THR A 92 -3.17 -7.82 17.50
N ILE A 93 -2.70 -6.89 16.66
CA ILE A 93 -3.37 -6.55 15.40
C ILE A 93 -3.47 -7.77 14.47
N SER A 94 -2.41 -8.56 14.38
CA SER A 94 -2.38 -9.76 13.52
C SER A 94 -3.33 -10.88 13.99
N LEU A 95 -3.63 -10.94 15.28
CA LEU A 95 -4.55 -11.92 15.88
C LEU A 95 -6.01 -11.42 15.94
N MET A 96 -6.25 -10.15 15.60
CA MET A 96 -7.63 -9.64 15.53
C MET A 96 -8.36 -10.29 14.37
N ASN A 97 -9.60 -10.72 14.62
CA ASN A 97 -10.49 -11.14 13.54
C ASN A 97 -10.81 -9.93 12.64
N PRO A 98 -10.88 -10.13 11.32
CA PRO A 98 -11.37 -9.10 10.41
C PRO A 98 -12.73 -8.56 10.87
N GLY A 99 -12.95 -7.28 10.68
CA GLY A 99 -14.26 -6.67 10.91
C GLY A 99 -15.32 -7.28 9.99
N ASN A 100 -16.59 -7.07 10.31
CA ASN A 100 -17.67 -7.43 9.39
C ASN A 100 -17.73 -6.41 8.24
N GLU A 101 -18.13 -6.88 7.07
CA GLU A 101 -18.38 -6.02 5.92
C GLU A 101 -19.43 -4.95 6.25
N ASN A 102 -19.13 -3.74 5.83
CA ASN A 102 -19.99 -2.60 6.08
C ASN A 102 -20.05 -1.70 4.83
N SER A 103 -21.20 -1.70 4.19
CA SER A 103 -21.48 -0.90 2.99
C SER A 103 -21.93 0.53 3.30
N ASN A 104 -21.91 0.96 4.58
CA ASN A 104 -22.25 2.33 4.94
C ASN A 104 -21.36 3.33 4.18
N PRO A 105 -21.93 4.32 3.48
CA PRO A 105 -21.17 5.26 2.66
C PRO A 105 -20.05 6.00 3.41
N PHE A 106 -20.31 6.39 4.64
CA PHE A 106 -19.32 7.04 5.48
C PHE A 106 -18.17 6.11 5.85
N PHE A 107 -18.48 4.85 6.16
CA PHE A 107 -17.46 3.86 6.49
C PHE A 107 -16.60 3.51 5.27
N VAL A 108 -17.20 3.36 4.09
CA VAL A 108 -16.49 3.13 2.83
C VAL A 108 -15.54 4.28 2.50
N PHE A 109 -15.99 5.53 2.69
CA PHE A 109 -15.16 6.71 2.53
C PHE A 109 -13.96 6.70 3.51
N MET A 110 -14.19 6.35 4.77
CA MET A 110 -13.12 6.20 5.78
C MET A 110 -12.15 5.07 5.42
N CYS A 111 -12.63 3.94 4.90
CA CYS A 111 -11.78 2.87 4.38
C CYS A 111 -10.84 3.37 3.27
N GLY A 112 -11.30 4.24 2.39
CA GLY A 112 -10.46 4.89 1.38
C GLY A 112 -9.36 5.74 1.99
N ILE A 113 -9.71 6.60 2.97
CA ILE A 113 -8.75 7.47 3.66
C ILE A 113 -7.68 6.63 4.38
N ILE A 114 -8.10 5.68 5.20
CA ILE A 114 -7.20 4.91 6.05
C ILE A 114 -6.35 3.94 5.21
N GLY A 115 -6.96 3.28 4.23
CA GLY A 115 -6.27 2.36 3.33
C GLY A 115 -5.13 3.02 2.56
N ILE A 116 -5.39 4.17 1.92
CA ILE A 116 -4.35 4.89 1.17
C ILE A 116 -3.29 5.50 2.09
N SER A 117 -3.69 5.98 3.28
CA SER A 117 -2.75 6.52 4.26
C SER A 117 -1.78 5.43 4.75
N GLY A 118 -2.27 4.21 4.93
CA GLY A 118 -1.43 3.06 5.27
C GLY A 118 -0.42 2.72 4.17
N MET A 119 -0.81 2.80 2.89
CA MET A 119 0.11 2.58 1.77
C MET A 119 1.23 3.62 1.69
N MET A 120 1.03 4.82 2.22
CA MET A 120 2.08 5.85 2.27
C MET A 120 3.10 5.61 3.37
N LEU A 121 2.78 4.82 4.37
CA LEU A 121 3.70 4.44 5.44
C LEU A 121 4.55 3.25 5.00
N PRO A 122 5.89 3.36 5.00
CA PRO A 122 6.75 2.24 4.66
C PRO A 122 6.53 1.09 5.66
N GLY A 123 6.22 -0.10 5.12
CA GLY A 123 5.99 -1.30 5.93
C GLY A 123 4.52 -1.60 6.24
N LEU A 124 3.58 -0.71 5.88
CA LEU A 124 2.15 -1.00 5.97
C LEU A 124 1.53 -1.21 4.58
N SER A 125 0.67 -2.21 4.48
CA SER A 125 -0.10 -2.48 3.27
C SER A 125 -1.53 -1.96 3.43
N GLY A 126 -1.99 -1.13 2.49
CA GLY A 126 -3.36 -0.64 2.50
C GLY A 126 -4.40 -1.76 2.35
N SER A 127 -4.08 -2.81 1.59
CA SER A 127 -4.94 -3.99 1.49
C SER A 127 -5.06 -4.73 2.83
N PHE A 128 -3.96 -4.85 3.59
CA PHE A 128 -4.01 -5.42 4.94
C PHE A 128 -4.90 -4.62 5.88
N ILE A 129 -4.84 -3.29 5.81
CA ILE A 129 -5.73 -2.42 6.58
C ILE A 129 -7.19 -2.66 6.19
N LEU A 130 -7.51 -2.79 4.91
CA LEU A 130 -8.86 -3.09 4.44
C LEU A 130 -9.35 -4.46 4.91
N ILE A 131 -8.46 -5.46 4.99
CA ILE A 131 -8.78 -6.77 5.56
C ILE A 131 -9.14 -6.62 7.04
N LEU A 132 -8.35 -5.88 7.82
CA LEU A 132 -8.65 -5.63 9.24
C LEU A 132 -9.97 -4.90 9.45
N LEU A 133 -10.32 -3.98 8.55
CA LEU A 133 -11.59 -3.26 8.56
C LEU A 133 -12.76 -4.13 8.06
N GLY A 134 -12.50 -5.34 7.55
CA GLY A 134 -13.50 -6.26 7.01
C GLY A 134 -14.03 -5.91 5.63
N ASN A 135 -13.50 -4.86 4.97
CA ASN A 135 -14.04 -4.34 3.72
C ASN A 135 -13.16 -4.61 2.49
N TYR A 136 -12.18 -5.51 2.61
CA TYR A 136 -11.29 -5.82 1.48
C TYR A 136 -12.06 -6.49 0.33
N GLU A 137 -12.85 -7.53 0.61
CA GLU A 137 -13.60 -8.27 -0.40
C GLU A 137 -14.66 -7.37 -1.02
N LEU A 138 -15.47 -6.70 -0.20
CA LEU A 138 -16.50 -5.77 -0.66
C LEU A 138 -15.98 -4.68 -1.61
N LEU A 139 -14.82 -4.07 -1.33
CA LEU A 139 -14.34 -2.89 -2.08
C LEU A 139 -13.40 -3.24 -3.23
N LEU A 140 -12.52 -4.24 -3.06
CA LEU A 140 -11.49 -4.57 -4.06
C LEU A 140 -11.83 -5.81 -4.90
N VAL A 141 -12.86 -6.57 -4.52
CA VAL A 141 -13.33 -7.72 -5.30
C VAL A 141 -14.73 -7.48 -5.80
N ASP A 142 -15.73 -7.46 -4.93
CA ASP A 142 -17.14 -7.45 -5.31
C ASP A 142 -17.56 -6.16 -6.00
N ALA A 143 -17.19 -4.98 -5.43
CA ALA A 143 -17.54 -3.70 -6.05
C ALA A 143 -16.92 -3.51 -7.45
N ILE A 144 -15.76 -4.14 -7.72
CA ILE A 144 -15.10 -4.09 -9.03
C ILE A 144 -15.79 -5.06 -10.00
N ILE A 145 -16.09 -6.29 -9.55
CA ILE A 145 -16.72 -7.33 -10.40
C ILE A 145 -18.17 -6.92 -10.75
N GLU A 146 -18.91 -6.44 -9.75
CA GLU A 146 -20.30 -6.03 -9.90
C GLU A 146 -20.47 -4.61 -10.48
N LEU A 147 -19.35 -3.90 -10.72
CA LEU A 147 -19.34 -2.50 -11.17
C LEU A 147 -20.22 -1.58 -10.30
N ASN A 148 -20.13 -1.78 -8.98
CA ASN A 148 -20.86 -0.94 -8.02
C ASN A 148 -20.23 0.45 -7.93
N TYR A 149 -20.63 1.33 -8.86
CA TYR A 149 -20.07 2.67 -8.98
C TYR A 149 -20.21 3.50 -7.70
N ASN A 150 -21.27 3.31 -6.93
CA ASN A 150 -21.47 4.07 -5.69
C ASN A 150 -20.37 3.77 -4.67
N LEU A 151 -20.06 2.50 -4.43
CA LEU A 151 -18.98 2.10 -3.52
C LEU A 151 -17.61 2.50 -4.05
N LEU A 152 -17.35 2.28 -5.35
CA LEU A 152 -16.08 2.62 -5.99
C LEU A 152 -15.79 4.12 -5.97
N VAL A 153 -16.79 4.95 -6.25
CA VAL A 153 -16.63 6.42 -6.22
C VAL A 153 -16.38 6.90 -4.80
N LEU A 154 -17.14 6.42 -3.82
CA LEU A 154 -16.95 6.80 -2.41
C LEU A 154 -15.57 6.40 -1.89
N PHE A 155 -15.15 5.17 -2.17
CA PHE A 155 -13.83 4.67 -1.82
C PHE A 155 -12.71 5.47 -2.52
N GLY A 156 -12.90 5.77 -3.81
CA GLY A 156 -11.96 6.59 -4.59
C GLY A 156 -11.83 8.02 -4.07
N LEU A 157 -12.95 8.67 -3.75
CA LEU A 157 -12.96 10.01 -3.14
C LEU A 157 -12.27 10.00 -1.78
N GLY A 158 -12.56 9.01 -0.93
CA GLY A 158 -11.87 8.80 0.34
C GLY A 158 -10.36 8.64 0.15
N SER A 159 -9.95 7.84 -0.84
CA SER A 159 -8.54 7.61 -1.17
C SER A 159 -7.84 8.89 -1.64
N ILE A 160 -8.47 9.69 -2.50
CA ILE A 160 -7.92 10.98 -2.94
C ILE A 160 -7.78 11.95 -1.75
N PHE A 161 -8.80 12.05 -0.92
CA PHE A 161 -8.76 12.89 0.27
C PHE A 161 -7.67 12.45 1.24
N GLY A 162 -7.59 11.14 1.52
CA GLY A 162 -6.56 10.55 2.38
C GLY A 162 -5.13 10.80 1.85
N LEU A 163 -4.92 10.63 0.54
CA LEU A 163 -3.64 10.90 -0.12
C LEU A 163 -3.22 12.37 0.07
N LEU A 164 -4.12 13.30 -0.15
CA LEU A 164 -3.84 14.73 -0.02
C LEU A 164 -3.59 15.13 1.45
N ALA A 165 -4.46 14.71 2.36
CA ALA A 165 -4.34 15.03 3.78
C ALA A 165 -3.06 14.45 4.37
N PHE A 166 -2.80 13.17 4.13
CA PHE A 166 -1.64 12.48 4.69
C PHE A 166 -0.31 12.97 4.10
N SER A 167 -0.27 13.31 2.80
CA SER A 167 0.91 13.92 2.18
C SER A 167 1.26 15.27 2.81
N HIS A 168 0.26 16.08 3.17
CA HIS A 168 0.48 17.34 3.88
C HIS A 168 0.99 17.12 5.31
N ILE A 169 0.45 16.13 6.01
CA ILE A 169 0.90 15.76 7.36
C ILE A 169 2.37 15.32 7.33
N ILE A 170 2.74 14.42 6.40
CA ILE A 170 4.13 13.98 6.24
C ILE A 170 5.05 15.16 5.88
N ALA A 171 4.64 16.00 4.93
CA ALA A 171 5.44 17.16 4.52
C ALA A 171 5.65 18.15 5.67
N TRP A 172 4.63 18.36 6.50
CA TRP A 172 4.72 19.18 7.70
C TRP A 172 5.66 18.56 8.75
N LEU A 173 5.53 17.25 9.00
CA LEU A 173 6.37 16.52 9.95
C LEU A 173 7.86 16.57 9.55
N LEU A 174 8.14 16.30 8.28
CA LEU A 174 9.50 16.35 7.73
C LEU A 174 10.12 17.75 7.77
N LYS A 175 9.29 18.81 7.66
CA LYS A 175 9.78 20.19 7.81
C LYS A 175 10.09 20.55 9.25
N ARG A 176 9.29 20.04 10.20
CA ARG A 176 9.41 20.39 11.62
C ARG A 176 10.53 19.62 12.33
N TYR A 177 10.78 18.38 11.89
CA TYR A 177 11.79 17.48 12.50
C TYR A 177 12.91 17.18 11.52
N LYS A 178 13.39 18.22 10.84
CA LYS A 178 14.60 18.14 10.02
C LYS A 178 15.83 18.20 10.94
N ASP A 179 16.25 17.04 11.47
CA ASP A 179 17.57 16.83 12.04
C ASP A 179 18.22 15.60 11.43
#